data_b141b20f26d68683a5338b7b12d8e98e
#
_entry.id   b141b20f26d68683a5338b7b12d8e98e
#
_cell.length_a   1.000
_cell.length_b   1.000
_cell.length_c   1.000
_cell.angle_alpha   90.00
_cell.angle_beta   90.00
_cell.angle_gamma   90.00
#
_symmetry.space_group_name_H-M   'P 1'
#
loop_
_entity.id
_entity.type
_entity.pdbx_description
1 polymer ?
#
loop_
_entity_poly.entity_id
_entity_poly.type
_entity_poly.pdbx_seq_one_letter_code
_entity_poly.pdbx_strand_id
1 'polypeptide(L)'
;FSGIINWISNIKNKFFRKILEIVAGIDKRVQLPKYNSETFSNFFRKNNKKINYESNKSDRKVVIYSTCFVNFNKKNTGVAALKVLKKNGVEVQEAYPGCCGMPFLEQADLPKVVQQAKKVSKDLLNWIDKGYKVVTLTASCGLMLKFEWPLLLPEDENIKKLSTNVMDIDEYVVDISNNEGLVEGLQEID
;
A
#
# COMPACT_ATOMS: atom_id res chain seq x y z
N PHE A 1 -21.83 -1.57 -2.57
CA PHE A 1 -21.42 -2.40 -3.73
C PHE A 1 -20.51 -3.58 -3.36
N SER A 2 -19.58 -3.44 -2.37
CA SER A 2 -18.65 -4.53 -1.98
C SER A 2 -19.37 -5.82 -1.57
N GLY A 3 -20.48 -5.74 -0.87
CA GLY A 3 -21.27 -6.92 -0.46
C GLY A 3 -21.78 -7.73 -1.65
N ILE A 4 -22.31 -7.05 -2.67
CA ILE A 4 -22.82 -7.70 -3.89
C ILE A 4 -21.67 -8.33 -4.70
N ILE A 5 -20.56 -7.59 -4.87
CA ILE A 5 -19.39 -8.12 -5.58
C ILE A 5 -18.82 -9.34 -4.84
N ASN A 6 -18.67 -9.26 -3.52
CA ASN A 6 -18.18 -10.36 -2.69
C ASN A 6 -19.12 -11.59 -2.74
N TRP A 7 -20.42 -11.36 -2.85
CA TRP A 7 -21.40 -12.45 -2.97
C TRP A 7 -21.30 -13.12 -4.36
N ILE A 8 -21.24 -12.34 -5.44
CA ILE A 8 -21.07 -12.85 -6.81
C ILE A 8 -19.76 -13.62 -6.96
N SER A 9 -18.65 -13.06 -6.43
CA SER A 9 -17.31 -13.64 -6.54
C SER A 9 -17.05 -14.80 -5.57
N ASN A 10 -17.96 -15.09 -4.64
CA ASN A 10 -17.79 -16.14 -3.67
C ASN A 10 -17.72 -17.52 -4.33
N ILE A 11 -16.72 -18.33 -3.97
CA ILE A 11 -16.50 -19.68 -4.50
C ILE A 11 -17.70 -20.62 -4.26
N LYS A 12 -18.48 -20.37 -3.20
CA LYS A 12 -19.70 -21.13 -2.90
C LYS A 12 -20.85 -20.83 -3.86
N ASN A 13 -20.80 -19.71 -4.57
CA ASN A 13 -21.83 -19.29 -5.53
C ASN A 13 -21.55 -19.89 -6.92
N LYS A 14 -21.79 -21.19 -7.07
CA LYS A 14 -21.45 -21.96 -8.27
C LYS A 14 -22.01 -21.38 -9.57
N PHE A 15 -23.21 -20.79 -9.52
CA PHE A 15 -23.88 -20.24 -10.70
C PHE A 15 -23.14 -19.00 -11.24
N PHE A 16 -22.92 -17.99 -10.39
CA PHE A 16 -22.20 -16.78 -10.81
C PHE A 16 -20.73 -17.04 -11.11
N ARG A 17 -20.10 -17.99 -10.40
CA ARG A 17 -18.73 -18.41 -10.70
C ARG A 17 -18.59 -19.04 -12.09
N LYS A 18 -19.59 -19.82 -12.53
CA LYS A 18 -19.62 -20.35 -13.90
C LYS A 18 -19.80 -19.25 -14.95
N ILE A 19 -20.62 -18.23 -14.66
CA ILE A 19 -20.76 -17.06 -15.54
C ILE A 19 -19.42 -16.31 -15.63
N LEU A 20 -18.73 -16.05 -14.52
CA LEU A 20 -17.43 -15.41 -14.50
C LEU A 20 -16.36 -16.21 -15.27
N GLU A 21 -16.41 -17.54 -15.21
CA GLU A 21 -15.54 -18.42 -16.00
C GLU A 21 -15.76 -18.22 -17.50
N ILE A 22 -17.02 -18.19 -17.94
CA ILE A 22 -17.36 -18.04 -19.36
C ILE A 22 -17.06 -16.62 -19.89
N VAL A 23 -17.43 -15.59 -19.12
CA VAL A 23 -17.36 -14.19 -19.59
C VAL A 23 -15.98 -13.59 -19.39
N ALA A 24 -15.34 -13.89 -18.26
CA ALA A 24 -14.06 -13.26 -17.85
C ALA A 24 -12.87 -14.24 -17.87
N GLY A 25 -13.06 -15.50 -18.23
CA GLY A 25 -11.99 -16.52 -18.25
C GLY A 25 -11.44 -16.87 -16.86
N ILE A 26 -12.12 -16.49 -15.78
CA ILE A 26 -11.68 -16.73 -14.41
C ILE A 26 -12.16 -18.09 -13.94
N ASP A 27 -11.26 -19.06 -13.78
CA ASP A 27 -11.60 -20.42 -13.32
C ASP A 27 -12.46 -20.35 -12.04
N LYS A 28 -13.57 -21.08 -12.05
CA LYS A 28 -14.54 -21.11 -10.94
C LYS A 28 -13.97 -21.60 -9.61
N ARG A 29 -12.84 -22.34 -9.63
CA ARG A 29 -12.13 -22.86 -8.44
C ARG A 29 -11.24 -21.83 -7.77
N VAL A 30 -10.86 -20.76 -8.46
CA VAL A 30 -9.98 -19.73 -7.92
C VAL A 30 -10.72 -18.89 -6.87
N GLN A 31 -10.14 -18.76 -5.69
CA GLN A 31 -10.66 -17.87 -4.66
C GLN A 31 -10.27 -16.43 -4.96
N LEU A 32 -11.24 -15.58 -5.28
CA LEU A 32 -11.00 -14.16 -5.49
C LEU A 32 -10.88 -13.41 -4.16
N PRO A 33 -10.00 -12.38 -4.10
CA PRO A 33 -9.89 -11.55 -2.92
C PRO A 33 -11.21 -10.82 -2.63
N LYS A 34 -11.53 -10.70 -1.34
CA LYS A 34 -12.72 -9.96 -0.91
C LYS A 34 -12.45 -8.46 -0.87
N TYR A 35 -13.43 -7.68 -1.29
CA TYR A 35 -13.40 -6.23 -1.13
C TYR A 35 -13.89 -5.81 0.25
N ASN A 36 -13.21 -4.87 0.87
CA ASN A 36 -13.66 -4.27 2.12
C ASN A 36 -14.90 -3.41 1.90
N SER A 37 -15.77 -3.31 2.91
CA SER A 37 -16.93 -2.40 2.90
C SER A 37 -16.51 -0.93 2.96
N GLU A 38 -15.35 -0.64 3.55
CA GLU A 38 -14.73 0.67 3.64
C GLU A 38 -13.27 0.56 3.23
N THR A 39 -12.80 1.49 2.41
CA THR A 39 -11.39 1.58 1.98
C THR A 39 -10.50 2.03 3.14
N PHE A 40 -9.19 1.71 3.07
CA PHE A 40 -8.23 2.20 4.05
C PHE A 40 -8.14 3.74 4.03
N SER A 41 -8.14 4.36 2.85
CA SER A 41 -8.14 5.84 2.71
C SER A 41 -9.33 6.48 3.43
N ASN A 42 -10.53 5.90 3.31
CA ASN A 42 -11.70 6.41 4.02
C ASN A 42 -11.59 6.22 5.54
N PHE A 43 -11.10 5.06 5.98
CA PHE A 43 -10.82 4.80 7.39
C PHE A 43 -9.81 5.79 7.95
N PHE A 44 -8.69 6.00 7.25
CA PHE A 44 -7.64 6.94 7.63
C PHE A 44 -8.21 8.35 7.82
N ARG A 45 -8.91 8.86 6.81
CA ARG A 45 -9.51 10.21 6.85
C ARG A 45 -10.43 10.42 8.07
N LYS A 46 -11.20 9.40 8.46
CA LYS A 46 -12.14 9.48 9.59
C LYS A 46 -11.48 9.33 10.95
N ASN A 47 -10.41 8.53 11.03
CA ASN A 47 -9.89 8.04 12.30
C ASN A 47 -8.46 8.48 12.62
N ASN A 48 -7.69 9.00 11.67
CA ASN A 48 -6.28 9.35 11.87
C ASN A 48 -6.07 10.25 13.09
N LYS A 49 -6.90 11.30 13.24
CA LYS A 49 -6.81 12.24 14.39
C LYS A 49 -7.22 11.60 15.73
N LYS A 50 -8.05 10.55 15.70
CA LYS A 50 -8.55 9.85 16.90
C LYS A 50 -7.57 8.78 17.39
N ILE A 51 -6.78 8.22 16.50
CA ILE A 51 -5.72 7.25 16.83
C ILE A 51 -4.52 8.08 17.27
N ASN A 52 -4.40 8.27 18.56
CA ASN A 52 -3.27 8.97 19.17
C ASN A 52 -2.73 8.14 20.33
N TYR A 53 -1.43 8.12 20.51
CA TYR A 53 -0.75 7.44 21.59
C TYR A 53 0.09 8.47 22.35
N GLU A 54 0.17 8.33 23.68
CA GLU A 54 1.16 9.04 24.48
C GLU A 54 2.52 8.38 24.22
N SER A 55 3.21 8.86 23.21
CA SER A 55 4.58 8.45 22.87
C SER A 55 5.44 9.68 22.75
N ASN A 56 6.75 9.53 22.96
CA ASN A 56 7.70 10.57 22.59
C ASN A 56 7.51 10.90 21.12
N LYS A 57 7.35 12.19 20.82
CA LYS A 57 7.27 12.62 19.42
C LYS A 57 8.60 12.31 18.74
N SER A 58 8.55 11.55 17.68
CA SER A 58 9.64 11.44 16.72
C SER A 58 9.53 12.56 15.69
N ASP A 59 10.65 13.05 15.19
CA ASP A 59 10.68 14.00 14.07
C ASP A 59 10.41 13.31 12.72
N ARG A 60 10.18 12.00 12.76
CA ARG A 60 9.92 11.18 11.57
C ARG A 60 8.54 11.45 10.96
N LYS A 61 8.53 11.51 9.63
CA LYS A 61 7.31 11.72 8.84
C LYS A 61 7.21 10.67 7.75
N VAL A 62 6.07 10.00 7.65
CA VAL A 62 5.81 9.04 6.59
C VAL A 62 4.48 9.29 5.90
N VAL A 63 4.44 9.01 4.62
CA VAL A 63 3.22 8.80 3.86
C VAL A 63 3.07 7.32 3.54
N ILE A 64 2.01 6.70 4.02
CA ILE A 64 1.66 5.32 3.63
C ILE A 64 1.10 5.36 2.21
N TYR A 65 1.82 4.75 1.26
CA TYR A 65 1.27 4.44 -0.05
C TYR A 65 0.34 3.25 0.08
N SER A 66 -0.98 3.52 0.13
CA SER A 66 -1.99 2.53 0.50
C SER A 66 -2.13 1.35 -0.44
N THR A 67 -1.54 1.39 -1.63
CA THR A 67 -1.68 0.40 -2.70
C THR A 67 -3.14 0.01 -3.00
N CYS A 68 -3.45 -0.56 -4.16
CA CYS A 68 -4.81 -1.00 -4.44
C CYS A 68 -5.23 -2.15 -3.52
N PHE A 69 -4.29 -3.06 -3.21
CA PHE A 69 -4.59 -4.24 -2.40
C PHE A 69 -4.92 -3.89 -0.94
N VAL A 70 -4.12 -3.04 -0.30
CA VAL A 70 -4.39 -2.60 1.07
C VAL A 70 -5.64 -1.75 1.13
N ASN A 71 -5.81 -0.83 0.18
CA ASN A 71 -6.94 0.10 0.17
C ASN A 71 -8.28 -0.63 0.02
N PHE A 72 -8.38 -1.59 -0.91
CA PHE A 72 -9.65 -2.20 -1.26
C PHE A 72 -9.87 -3.59 -0.65
N ASN A 73 -8.81 -4.37 -0.38
CA ASN A 73 -8.92 -5.78 0.01
C ASN A 73 -8.40 -6.08 1.42
N LYS A 74 -7.36 -5.39 1.89
CA LYS A 74 -6.68 -5.67 3.17
C LYS A 74 -6.58 -4.41 4.06
N LYS A 75 -7.69 -3.72 4.26
CA LYS A 75 -7.75 -2.52 5.11
C LYS A 75 -7.07 -2.70 6.48
N ASN A 76 -7.25 -3.86 7.10
CA ASN A 76 -6.69 -4.12 8.43
C ASN A 76 -5.17 -4.07 8.48
N THR A 77 -4.47 -4.41 7.39
CA THR A 77 -3.00 -4.24 7.27
C THR A 77 -2.63 -2.76 7.36
N GLY A 78 -3.35 -1.89 6.63
CA GLY A 78 -3.14 -0.44 6.72
C GLY A 78 -3.42 0.11 8.12
N VAL A 79 -4.48 -0.38 8.78
CA VAL A 79 -4.83 0.03 10.16
C VAL A 79 -3.75 -0.41 11.16
N ALA A 80 -3.20 -1.62 11.01
CA ALA A 80 -2.12 -2.12 11.86
C ALA A 80 -0.85 -1.28 11.68
N ALA A 81 -0.42 -1.05 10.44
CA ALA A 81 0.74 -0.20 10.14
C ALA A 81 0.58 1.22 10.69
N LEU A 82 -0.60 1.85 10.50
CA LEU A 82 -0.89 3.15 11.07
C LEU A 82 -0.73 3.17 12.60
N LYS A 83 -1.24 2.14 13.30
CA LYS A 83 -1.13 2.02 14.75
C LYS A 83 0.31 1.85 15.21
N VAL A 84 1.08 0.97 14.55
CA VAL A 84 2.50 0.73 14.86
C VAL A 84 3.31 2.01 14.69
N LEU A 85 3.19 2.67 13.54
CA LEU A 85 3.92 3.91 13.26
C LEU A 85 3.59 5.01 14.27
N LYS A 86 2.29 5.23 14.54
CA LYS A 86 1.88 6.24 15.51
C LYS A 86 2.28 5.91 16.94
N LYS A 87 2.27 4.63 17.32
CA LYS A 87 2.76 4.21 18.64
C LYS A 87 4.24 4.53 18.82
N ASN A 88 5.02 4.49 17.72
CA ASN A 88 6.42 4.91 17.69
C ASN A 88 6.62 6.44 17.46
N GLY A 89 5.58 7.24 17.65
CA GLY A 89 5.67 8.71 17.59
C GLY A 89 5.77 9.31 16.19
N VAL A 90 5.68 8.49 15.14
CA VAL A 90 5.84 8.92 13.75
C VAL A 90 4.61 9.71 13.27
N GLU A 91 4.84 10.84 12.60
CA GLU A 91 3.80 11.57 11.89
C GLU A 91 3.40 10.81 10.63
N VAL A 92 2.13 10.38 10.56
CA VAL A 92 1.64 9.52 9.47
C VAL A 92 0.62 10.23 8.63
N GLN A 93 0.84 10.21 7.31
CA GLN A 93 -0.13 10.57 6.28
C GLN A 93 -0.45 9.36 5.41
N GLU A 94 -1.45 9.50 4.55
CA GLU A 94 -1.88 8.45 3.62
C GLU A 94 -2.08 9.02 2.23
N ALA A 95 -1.68 8.26 1.20
CA ALA A 95 -1.92 8.59 -0.19
C ALA A 95 -2.25 7.35 -1.02
N TYR A 96 -3.26 7.49 -1.89
CA TYR A 96 -3.58 6.52 -2.92
C TYR A 96 -3.70 7.20 -4.29
N PRO A 97 -2.59 7.55 -4.96
CA PRO A 97 -2.61 8.17 -6.28
C PRO A 97 -2.97 7.19 -7.42
N GLY A 98 -2.94 5.89 -7.14
CA GLY A 98 -3.27 4.86 -8.11
C GLY A 98 -2.52 3.54 -7.86
N CYS A 99 -2.62 2.62 -8.82
CA CYS A 99 -1.92 1.34 -8.80
C CYS A 99 -0.44 1.53 -9.16
N CYS A 100 0.45 0.72 -8.57
CA CYS A 100 1.89 0.70 -8.92
C CYS A 100 2.20 0.13 -10.32
N GLY A 101 1.24 -0.51 -10.96
CA GLY A 101 1.41 -1.06 -12.31
C GLY A 101 1.90 -2.52 -12.36
N MET A 102 2.10 -3.20 -11.23
CA MET A 102 2.53 -4.60 -11.21
C MET A 102 1.69 -5.52 -12.12
N PRO A 103 0.34 -5.46 -12.15
CA PRO A 103 -0.43 -6.30 -13.05
C PRO A 103 -0.19 -6.04 -14.54
N PHE A 104 0.24 -4.82 -14.90
CA PHE A 104 0.62 -4.50 -16.28
C PHE A 104 2.02 -5.04 -16.60
N LEU A 105 2.95 -5.00 -15.63
CA LEU A 105 4.27 -5.60 -15.77
C LEU A 105 4.17 -7.11 -16.01
N GLU A 106 3.34 -7.81 -15.23
CA GLU A 106 3.08 -9.25 -15.38
C GLU A 106 2.49 -9.62 -16.76
N GLN A 107 1.82 -8.67 -17.41
CA GLN A 107 1.27 -8.81 -18.76
C GLN A 107 2.20 -8.26 -19.85
N ALA A 108 3.42 -7.84 -19.50
CA ALA A 108 4.38 -7.18 -20.38
C ALA A 108 3.86 -5.89 -21.06
N ASP A 109 2.84 -5.24 -20.48
CA ASP A 109 2.31 -3.95 -20.94
C ASP A 109 3.15 -2.80 -20.37
N LEU A 110 4.41 -2.71 -20.80
CA LEU A 110 5.37 -1.72 -20.33
C LEU A 110 4.90 -0.27 -20.53
N PRO A 111 4.23 0.11 -21.63
CA PRO A 111 3.70 1.46 -21.79
C PRO A 111 2.73 1.86 -20.65
N LYS A 112 1.86 0.94 -20.20
CA LYS A 112 0.96 1.21 -19.06
C LYS A 112 1.71 1.26 -17.74
N VAL A 113 2.76 0.46 -17.55
CA VAL A 113 3.63 0.57 -16.37
C VAL A 113 4.25 1.96 -16.28
N VAL A 114 4.83 2.45 -17.37
CA VAL A 114 5.43 3.79 -17.46
C VAL A 114 4.39 4.88 -17.17
N GLN A 115 3.20 4.75 -17.72
CA GLN A 115 2.10 5.70 -17.44
C GLN A 115 1.74 5.75 -15.95
N GLN A 116 1.63 4.57 -15.30
CA GLN A 116 1.36 4.50 -13.87
C GLN A 116 2.52 5.08 -13.05
N ALA A 117 3.76 4.74 -13.39
CA ALA A 117 4.95 5.26 -12.71
C ALA A 117 4.96 6.80 -12.71
N LYS A 118 4.78 7.44 -13.87
CA LYS A 118 4.74 8.90 -13.99
C LYS A 118 3.57 9.54 -13.23
N LYS A 119 2.40 8.90 -13.25
CA LYS A 119 1.22 9.40 -12.52
C LYS A 119 1.42 9.32 -11.01
N VAL A 120 1.82 8.16 -10.51
CA VAL A 120 1.92 7.88 -9.06
C VAL A 120 3.11 8.64 -8.46
N SER A 121 4.26 8.68 -9.15
CA SER A 121 5.45 9.39 -8.67
C SER A 121 5.18 10.88 -8.45
N LYS A 122 4.45 11.53 -9.35
CA LYS A 122 4.10 12.94 -9.23
C LYS A 122 3.45 13.28 -7.89
N ASP A 123 2.49 12.46 -7.45
CA ASP A 123 1.78 12.69 -6.19
C ASP A 123 2.64 12.34 -4.96
N LEU A 124 3.42 11.23 -5.04
CA LEU A 124 4.28 10.82 -3.94
C LEU A 124 5.46 11.76 -3.72
N LEU A 125 6.01 12.36 -4.79
CA LEU A 125 7.06 13.36 -4.70
C LEU A 125 6.62 14.61 -3.94
N ASN A 126 5.35 15.02 -4.05
CA ASN A 126 4.82 16.14 -3.26
C ASN A 126 4.91 15.89 -1.74
N TRP A 127 4.88 14.63 -1.31
CA TRP A 127 5.09 14.26 0.10
C TRP A 127 6.57 14.24 0.45
N ILE A 128 7.41 13.71 -0.42
CA ILE A 128 8.87 13.68 -0.25
C ILE A 128 9.42 15.11 -0.12
N ASP A 129 8.92 16.05 -0.94
CA ASP A 129 9.31 17.46 -0.90
C ASP A 129 8.91 18.16 0.42
N LYS A 130 7.94 17.61 1.15
CA LYS A 130 7.54 18.03 2.50
C LYS A 130 8.28 17.27 3.62
N GLY A 131 9.29 16.47 3.27
CA GLY A 131 10.12 15.73 4.23
C GLY A 131 9.54 14.38 4.68
N TYR A 132 8.55 13.82 3.96
CA TYR A 132 8.01 12.49 4.26
C TYR A 132 8.80 11.41 3.53
N LYS A 133 9.04 10.27 4.19
CA LYS A 133 9.38 9.01 3.52
C LYS A 133 8.11 8.32 3.03
N VAL A 134 8.20 7.62 1.92
CA VAL A 134 7.10 6.80 1.40
C VAL A 134 7.23 5.39 1.97
N VAL A 135 6.19 4.90 2.64
CA VAL A 135 6.17 3.54 3.19
C VAL A 135 5.14 2.70 2.43
N THR A 136 5.57 1.54 1.93
CA THR A 136 4.72 0.56 1.27
C THR A 136 4.37 -0.58 2.23
N LEU A 137 3.15 -1.12 2.08
CA LEU A 137 2.64 -2.23 2.90
C LEU A 137 2.47 -3.52 2.09
N THR A 138 2.93 -3.51 0.85
CA THR A 138 2.81 -4.63 -0.10
C THR A 138 4.14 -4.75 -0.83
N ALA A 139 4.86 -5.83 -0.60
CA ALA A 139 6.21 -6.05 -1.11
C ALA A 139 6.33 -5.86 -2.64
N SER A 140 5.36 -6.39 -3.41
CA SER A 140 5.35 -6.21 -4.87
C SER A 140 5.23 -4.74 -5.30
N CYS A 141 4.51 -3.92 -4.54
CA CYS A 141 4.44 -2.48 -4.83
C CYS A 141 5.72 -1.76 -4.42
N GLY A 142 6.35 -2.16 -3.29
CA GLY A 142 7.69 -1.69 -2.91
C GLY A 142 8.71 -2.00 -3.99
N LEU A 143 8.73 -3.23 -4.50
CA LEU A 143 9.58 -3.67 -5.60
C LEU A 143 9.40 -2.77 -6.84
N MET A 144 8.15 -2.49 -7.23
CA MET A 144 7.86 -1.61 -8.37
C MET A 144 8.49 -0.23 -8.21
N LEU A 145 8.26 0.42 -7.06
CA LEU A 145 8.72 1.78 -6.81
C LEU A 145 10.25 1.88 -6.64
N LYS A 146 10.86 0.87 -6.01
CA LYS A 146 12.30 0.88 -5.67
C LYS A 146 13.19 0.41 -6.81
N PHE A 147 12.74 -0.55 -7.63
CA PHE A 147 13.59 -1.26 -8.59
C PHE A 147 13.01 -1.24 -10.00
N GLU A 148 11.78 -1.66 -10.22
CA GLU A 148 11.24 -1.83 -11.57
C GLU A 148 11.04 -0.51 -12.31
N TRP A 149 10.53 0.53 -11.64
CA TRP A 149 10.39 1.84 -12.27
C TRP A 149 11.73 2.47 -12.65
N PRO A 150 12.79 2.47 -11.81
CA PRO A 150 14.12 2.92 -12.20
C PRO A 150 14.72 2.15 -13.36
N LEU A 151 14.47 0.83 -13.49
CA LEU A 151 14.93 0.04 -14.62
C LEU A 151 14.22 0.44 -15.94
N LEU A 152 12.92 0.76 -15.87
CA LEU A 152 12.14 1.16 -17.03
C LEU A 152 12.34 2.63 -17.42
N LEU A 153 12.74 3.46 -16.47
CA LEU A 153 12.89 4.92 -16.62
C LEU A 153 14.24 5.39 -16.02
N PRO A 154 15.37 4.88 -16.51
CA PRO A 154 16.68 5.11 -15.89
C PRO A 154 17.14 6.58 -15.94
N GLU A 155 16.60 7.38 -16.86
CA GLU A 155 16.95 8.81 -16.98
C GLU A 155 15.96 9.75 -16.29
N ASP A 156 14.89 9.22 -15.67
CA ASP A 156 13.89 10.04 -14.99
C ASP A 156 14.33 10.36 -13.55
N GLU A 157 14.79 11.57 -13.31
CA GLU A 157 15.27 12.02 -12.00
C GLU A 157 14.18 11.99 -10.93
N ASN A 158 12.91 12.14 -11.29
CA ASN A 158 11.78 12.02 -10.37
C ASN A 158 11.61 10.59 -9.88
N ILE A 159 11.76 9.62 -10.77
CA ILE A 159 11.73 8.20 -10.44
C ILE A 159 12.93 7.82 -9.55
N LYS A 160 14.13 8.29 -9.86
CA LYS A 160 15.33 8.09 -9.03
C LYS A 160 15.12 8.67 -7.63
N LYS A 161 14.65 9.92 -7.54
CA LYS A 161 14.35 10.56 -6.26
C LYS A 161 13.31 9.81 -5.46
N LEU A 162 12.25 9.33 -6.10
CA LEU A 162 11.23 8.54 -5.44
C LEU A 162 11.82 7.23 -4.91
N SER A 163 12.53 6.46 -5.73
CA SER A 163 13.04 5.12 -5.38
C SER A 163 13.93 5.13 -4.13
N THR A 164 14.73 6.17 -3.95
CA THR A 164 15.60 6.35 -2.76
C THR A 164 14.84 6.81 -1.50
N ASN A 165 13.58 7.17 -1.64
CA ASN A 165 12.73 7.63 -0.53
C ASN A 165 11.57 6.67 -0.22
N VAL A 166 11.55 5.48 -0.82
CA VAL A 166 10.60 4.40 -0.55
C VAL A 166 11.22 3.36 0.35
N MET A 167 10.50 2.93 1.36
CA MET A 167 10.83 1.81 2.23
C MET A 167 9.62 0.88 2.38
N ASP A 168 9.87 -0.42 2.54
CA ASP A 168 8.82 -1.30 3.03
C ASP A 168 8.61 -1.08 4.53
N ILE A 169 7.44 -1.44 5.02
CA ILE A 169 7.09 -1.21 6.45
C ILE A 169 8.08 -1.87 7.39
N ASP A 170 8.56 -3.07 7.05
CA ASP A 170 9.50 -3.81 7.87
C ASP A 170 10.87 -3.12 7.89
N GLU A 171 11.38 -2.67 6.73
CA GLU A 171 12.60 -1.86 6.65
C GLU A 171 12.48 -0.60 7.52
N TYR A 172 11.33 0.08 7.45
CA TYR A 172 11.12 1.32 8.19
C TYR A 172 11.06 1.09 9.70
N VAL A 173 10.41 0.01 10.15
CA VAL A 173 10.37 -0.35 11.59
C VAL A 173 11.74 -0.77 12.10
N VAL A 174 12.52 -1.51 11.31
CA VAL A 174 13.92 -1.84 11.65
C VAL A 174 14.78 -0.59 11.73
N ASP A 175 14.59 0.38 10.83
CA ASP A 175 15.31 1.65 10.87
C ASP A 175 14.98 2.47 12.13
N ILE A 176 13.70 2.50 12.57
CA ILE A 176 13.33 3.10 13.88
C ILE A 176 14.05 2.36 15.01
N SER A 177 14.01 1.03 15.01
CA SER A 177 14.62 0.20 16.05
C SER A 177 16.11 0.48 16.22
N ASN A 178 16.82 0.61 15.11
CA ASN A 178 18.28 0.81 15.11
C ASN A 178 18.71 2.21 15.51
N ASN A 179 17.91 3.24 15.24
CA ASN A 179 18.29 4.62 15.45
C ASN A 179 17.68 5.25 16.72
N GLU A 180 16.47 4.84 17.11
CA GLU A 180 15.71 5.49 18.19
C GLU A 180 15.21 4.50 19.24
N GLY A 181 15.22 3.20 18.91
CA GLY A 181 14.57 2.16 19.71
C GLY A 181 13.06 2.12 19.46
N LEU A 182 12.48 0.95 19.66
CA LEU A 182 11.02 0.78 19.59
C LEU A 182 10.39 1.10 20.94
N VAL A 183 9.15 1.60 20.90
CA VAL A 183 8.39 1.85 22.14
C VAL A 183 8.18 0.55 22.92
N GLU A 184 8.09 0.69 24.24
CA GLU A 184 7.80 -0.42 25.14
C GLU A 184 6.41 -1.06 24.89
N GLY A 185 6.27 -2.31 25.34
CA GLY A 185 5.00 -3.05 25.28
C GLY A 185 4.77 -3.80 23.97
N LEU A 186 5.84 -4.08 23.23
CA LEU A 186 5.84 -5.13 22.20
C LEU A 186 5.96 -6.47 22.94
N GLN A 187 5.11 -7.44 22.56
CA GLN A 187 5.14 -8.79 23.11
C GLN A 187 5.76 -9.73 22.08
N GLU A 188 6.51 -10.71 22.53
CA GLU A 188 6.93 -11.83 21.68
C GLU A 188 5.68 -12.54 21.17
N ILE A 189 5.74 -12.97 19.93
CA ILE A 189 4.71 -13.81 19.31
C ILE A 189 5.26 -15.22 19.38
N ASP A 190 4.57 -16.09 20.14
CA ASP A 190 4.88 -17.53 20.23
C ASP A 190 4.68 -18.23 18.87
#